data_a1ea77b0f8d1e876da385f5df299ed30
#
_entry.id   a1ea77b0f8d1e876da385f5df299ed30
#
_cell.length_a   1.000
_cell.length_b   1.000
_cell.length_c   1.000
_cell.angle_alpha   90.00
_cell.angle_beta   90.00
_cell.angle_gamma   90.00
#
_symmetry.space_group_name_H-M   'P 1'
#
loop_
_entity.id
_entity.type
_entity.pdbx_description
1 polymer ?
#
loop_
_entity_poly.entity_id
_entity_poly.type
_entity_poly.pdbx_seq_one_letter_code
_entity_poly.pdbx_strand_id
1 'polypeptide(L)'
;MVYLDTDLMRFLDAQNKLYLTAFSEIKKGKKQTHWMWFIFPQIKGLGTSSVANYYAIHDLKEASDFLQHPVLAKCLIEISKLLLTFKRKSIESILGDLDARKLRSSMTLFAQVENADPVFREVLNTFFAGEEDMQTLSLLNSSSVKLAVA
;
A
#
# COMPACT_ATOMS: atom_id res chain seq x y z
N MET A 1 -21.58 7.31 -0.24
CA MET A 1 -21.69 6.04 -0.95
C MET A 1 -21.43 4.90 -0.01
N VAL A 2 -22.52 4.32 0.45
CA VAL A 2 -22.48 3.32 1.51
C VAL A 2 -21.76 2.05 1.07
N TYR A 3 -21.91 1.67 -0.18
CA TYR A 3 -21.27 0.44 -0.69
C TYR A 3 -19.75 0.51 -0.75
N LEU A 4 -19.16 1.71 -0.81
CA LEU A 4 -17.70 1.87 -0.78
C LEU A 4 -17.14 1.44 0.57
N ASP A 5 -17.85 1.79 1.65
CA ASP A 5 -17.43 1.39 2.98
C ASP A 5 -17.47 -0.12 3.15
N THR A 6 -18.44 -0.78 2.51
CA THR A 6 -18.55 -2.23 2.56
C THR A 6 -17.33 -2.91 1.93
N ASP A 7 -16.89 -2.43 0.77
CA ASP A 7 -15.72 -3.00 0.08
C ASP A 7 -14.43 -2.77 0.87
N LEU A 8 -14.34 -1.64 1.58
CA LEU A 8 -13.15 -1.28 2.34
C LEU A 8 -13.13 -1.86 3.76
N MET A 9 -14.23 -2.47 4.19
CA MET A 9 -14.33 -3.02 5.56
C MET A 9 -13.26 -4.05 5.86
N ARG A 10 -12.82 -4.82 4.86
CA ARG A 10 -11.77 -5.82 5.09
C ARG A 10 -10.48 -5.18 5.61
N PHE A 11 -10.17 -3.98 5.13
CA PHE A 11 -9.01 -3.23 5.61
C PHE A 11 -9.24 -2.67 7.00
N LEU A 12 -10.41 -2.09 7.22
CA LEU A 12 -10.75 -1.50 8.53
C LEU A 12 -10.73 -2.56 9.62
N ASP A 13 -11.31 -3.73 9.36
CA ASP A 13 -11.35 -4.82 10.34
C ASP A 13 -9.95 -5.31 10.69
N ALA A 14 -9.10 -5.52 9.68
CA ALA A 14 -7.74 -5.99 9.91
C ALA A 14 -6.90 -4.93 10.62
N GLN A 15 -7.01 -3.68 10.20
CA GLN A 15 -6.25 -2.57 10.80
C GLN A 15 -6.67 -2.29 12.23
N ASN A 16 -7.95 -2.44 12.53
CA ASN A 16 -8.45 -2.27 13.90
C ASN A 16 -7.74 -3.21 14.88
N LYS A 17 -7.34 -4.39 14.41
CA LYS A 17 -6.64 -5.37 15.23
C LYS A 17 -5.13 -5.18 15.24
N LEU A 18 -4.53 -4.81 14.11
CA LEU A 18 -3.08 -4.92 13.93
C LEU A 18 -2.35 -3.63 13.55
N TYR A 19 -3.05 -2.51 13.33
CA TYR A 19 -2.36 -1.27 12.95
C TYR A 19 -1.35 -0.81 14.00
N LEU A 20 -1.75 -0.81 15.27
CA LEU A 20 -0.85 -0.37 16.35
C LEU A 20 0.37 -1.28 16.47
N THR A 21 0.17 -2.57 16.25
CA THR A 21 1.29 -3.53 16.22
C THR A 21 2.27 -3.19 15.08
N ALA A 22 1.73 -2.98 13.87
CA ALA A 22 2.55 -2.62 12.71
C ALA A 22 3.31 -1.33 12.96
N PHE A 23 2.61 -0.31 13.45
CA PHE A 23 3.22 0.98 13.77
C PHE A 23 4.35 0.82 14.79
N SER A 24 4.12 0.07 15.85
CA SER A 24 5.10 -0.17 16.90
C SER A 24 6.33 -0.90 16.36
N GLU A 25 6.14 -1.92 15.52
CA GLU A 25 7.26 -2.66 14.94
C GLU A 25 8.12 -1.77 14.04
N ILE A 26 7.50 -0.95 13.20
CA ILE A 26 8.24 -0.02 12.36
C ILE A 26 8.96 1.02 13.22
N LYS A 27 8.29 1.54 14.23
CA LYS A 27 8.90 2.52 15.14
C LYS A 27 10.17 1.97 15.80
N LYS A 28 10.19 0.68 16.08
CA LYS A 28 11.37 -0.01 16.62
C LYS A 28 12.41 -0.35 15.55
N GLY A 29 12.10 -0.09 14.30
CA GLY A 29 13.02 -0.29 13.18
C GLY A 29 13.06 -1.70 12.62
N LYS A 30 12.12 -2.56 12.98
CA LYS A 30 12.11 -3.93 12.48
C LYS A 30 10.72 -4.57 12.55
N LYS A 31 10.23 -5.00 11.37
CA LYS A 31 8.99 -5.76 11.27
C LYS A 31 9.19 -7.16 11.81
N GLN A 32 8.26 -7.64 12.61
CA GLN A 32 8.31 -8.97 13.23
C GLN A 32 7.12 -9.85 12.89
N THR A 33 5.93 -9.29 12.68
CA THR A 33 4.72 -10.06 12.44
C THR A 33 4.13 -9.76 11.06
N HIS A 34 3.03 -10.43 10.71
CA HIS A 34 2.52 -10.46 9.34
C HIS A 34 1.32 -9.53 9.17
N TRP A 35 1.54 -8.38 8.51
CA TRP A 35 0.50 -7.37 8.32
C TRP A 35 0.60 -6.59 7.01
N MET A 36 1.55 -6.92 6.13
CA MET A 36 1.77 -6.14 4.91
C MET A 36 0.52 -6.01 4.04
N TRP A 37 -0.24 -7.11 3.87
CA TRP A 37 -1.37 -7.16 2.93
C TRP A 37 -2.39 -6.05 3.13
N PHE A 38 -2.66 -5.65 4.37
CA PHE A 38 -3.71 -4.68 4.68
C PHE A 38 -3.18 -3.35 5.24
N ILE A 39 -1.90 -3.25 5.53
CA ILE A 39 -1.27 -1.99 5.96
C ILE A 39 -0.71 -1.25 4.74
N PHE A 40 -0.08 -1.98 3.81
CA PHE A 40 0.45 -1.46 2.54
C PHE A 40 -0.13 -2.28 1.39
N PRO A 41 -1.42 -2.07 1.05
CA PRO A 41 -2.06 -2.92 0.05
C PRO A 41 -1.45 -2.77 -1.34
N GLN A 42 -1.52 -3.85 -2.12
CA GLN A 42 -1.02 -3.91 -3.48
C GLN A 42 -2.17 -4.09 -4.47
N ILE A 43 -1.89 -3.80 -5.73
CA ILE A 43 -2.85 -4.04 -6.81
C ILE A 43 -3.09 -5.55 -6.99
N LYS A 44 -4.30 -5.92 -7.35
CA LYS A 44 -4.67 -7.31 -7.66
C LYS A 44 -3.84 -7.83 -8.83
N GLY A 45 -3.38 -9.06 -8.71
CA GLY A 45 -2.61 -9.73 -9.75
C GLY A 45 -1.15 -9.93 -9.41
N LEU A 46 -0.64 -9.27 -8.37
CA LEU A 46 0.76 -9.45 -7.94
C LEU A 46 0.93 -10.67 -7.05
N GLY A 47 0.06 -10.81 -6.05
CA GLY A 47 0.13 -11.95 -5.13
C GLY A 47 -0.77 -13.08 -5.60
N THR A 48 -0.42 -14.31 -5.22
CA THR A 48 -1.16 -15.51 -5.61
C THR A 48 -1.83 -16.23 -4.45
N SER A 49 -1.45 -15.93 -3.20
CA SER A 49 -2.05 -16.56 -2.04
C SER A 49 -3.49 -16.07 -1.81
N SER A 50 -4.27 -16.85 -1.06
CA SER A 50 -5.64 -16.45 -0.72
C SER A 50 -5.66 -15.15 0.09
N VAL A 51 -4.70 -14.95 0.99
CA VAL A 51 -4.60 -13.72 1.79
C VAL A 51 -4.28 -12.52 0.89
N ALA A 52 -3.31 -12.67 0.01
CA ALA A 52 -2.94 -11.60 -0.93
C ALA A 52 -4.13 -11.21 -1.81
N ASN A 53 -4.88 -12.20 -2.30
CA ASN A 53 -6.05 -11.92 -3.14
C ASN A 53 -7.18 -11.27 -2.35
N TYR A 54 -7.38 -11.66 -1.10
CA TYR A 54 -8.43 -11.10 -0.26
C TYR A 54 -8.24 -9.60 -0.02
N TYR A 55 -6.99 -9.18 0.24
CA TYR A 55 -6.67 -7.78 0.53
C TYR A 55 -6.22 -6.98 -0.68
N ALA A 56 -6.19 -7.57 -1.87
CA ALA A 56 -5.73 -6.85 -3.06
C ALA A 56 -6.69 -5.70 -3.41
N ILE A 57 -6.10 -4.59 -3.85
CA ILE A 57 -6.84 -3.45 -4.38
C ILE A 57 -7.23 -3.80 -5.82
N HIS A 58 -8.51 -3.72 -6.15
CA HIS A 58 -9.02 -4.20 -7.43
C HIS A 58 -8.56 -3.36 -8.63
N ASP A 59 -8.52 -2.03 -8.45
CA ASP A 59 -8.19 -1.10 -9.53
C ASP A 59 -7.84 0.27 -8.95
N LEU A 60 -7.53 1.21 -9.82
CA LEU A 60 -7.18 2.57 -9.40
C LEU A 60 -8.35 3.27 -8.69
N LYS A 61 -9.58 2.94 -9.07
CA LYS A 61 -10.76 3.52 -8.41
C LYS A 61 -10.82 3.09 -6.95
N GLU A 62 -10.59 1.82 -6.64
CA GLU A 62 -10.58 1.37 -5.25
C GLU A 62 -9.41 1.98 -4.49
N ALA A 63 -8.25 2.15 -5.11
CA ALA A 63 -7.13 2.86 -4.49
C ALA A 63 -7.52 4.30 -4.15
N SER A 64 -8.21 4.97 -5.06
CA SER A 64 -8.73 6.32 -4.81
C SER A 64 -9.74 6.33 -3.65
N ASP A 65 -10.66 5.39 -3.63
CA ASP A 65 -11.64 5.26 -2.53
C ASP A 65 -10.95 5.04 -1.19
N PHE A 66 -9.90 4.22 -1.18
CA PHE A 66 -9.08 3.97 0.01
C PHE A 66 -8.49 5.29 0.54
N LEU A 67 -7.93 6.11 -0.34
CA LEU A 67 -7.33 7.39 0.04
C LEU A 67 -8.37 8.47 0.37
N GLN A 68 -9.62 8.28 -0.03
CA GLN A 68 -10.70 9.18 0.36
C GLN A 68 -11.34 8.80 1.69
N HIS A 69 -11.09 7.57 2.16
CA HIS A 69 -11.58 7.15 3.47
C HIS A 69 -10.71 7.79 4.56
N PRO A 70 -11.30 8.57 5.48
CA PRO A 70 -10.51 9.35 6.43
C PRO A 70 -9.60 8.52 7.33
N VAL A 71 -10.06 7.35 7.76
CA VAL A 71 -9.25 6.48 8.63
C VAL A 71 -8.16 5.78 7.84
N LEU A 72 -8.50 5.18 6.71
CA LEU A 72 -7.53 4.42 5.90
C LEU A 72 -6.44 5.33 5.33
N ALA A 73 -6.83 6.50 4.85
CA ALA A 73 -5.86 7.47 4.32
C ALA A 73 -4.91 7.94 5.42
N LYS A 74 -5.45 8.31 6.57
CA LYS A 74 -4.65 8.78 7.69
C LYS A 74 -3.63 7.73 8.13
N CYS A 75 -4.06 6.50 8.29
CA CYS A 75 -3.17 5.42 8.74
C CYS A 75 -2.07 5.13 7.72
N LEU A 76 -2.41 5.07 6.43
CA LEU A 76 -1.42 4.79 5.40
C LEU A 76 -0.39 5.92 5.31
N ILE A 77 -0.84 7.17 5.33
CA ILE A 77 0.04 8.33 5.27
C ILE A 77 0.94 8.37 6.51
N GLU A 78 0.36 8.16 7.68
CA GLU A 78 1.08 8.22 8.95
C GLU A 78 2.19 7.16 9.02
N ILE A 79 1.88 5.92 8.67
CA ILE A 79 2.86 4.84 8.75
C ILE A 79 3.92 4.97 7.64
N SER A 80 3.55 5.53 6.50
CA SER A 80 4.51 5.82 5.43
C SER A 80 5.49 6.92 5.86
N LYS A 81 5.00 7.96 6.52
CA LYS A 81 5.86 9.01 7.09
C LYS A 81 6.79 8.46 8.16
N LEU A 82 6.31 7.51 8.94
CA LEU A 82 7.16 6.86 9.95
C LEU A 82 8.35 6.15 9.31
N LEU A 83 8.14 5.48 8.18
CA LEU A 83 9.23 4.85 7.44
C LEU A 83 10.29 5.87 7.04
N LEU A 84 9.89 7.07 6.64
CA LEU A 84 10.84 8.11 6.21
C LEU A 84 11.77 8.57 7.32
N THR A 85 11.39 8.36 8.58
CA THR A 85 12.29 8.69 9.70
C THR A 85 13.53 7.78 9.73
N PHE A 86 13.49 6.65 9.02
CA PHE A 86 14.59 5.70 8.93
C PHE A 86 15.34 5.79 7.60
N LYS A 87 15.37 6.96 6.97
CA LYS A 87 15.97 7.15 5.64
C LYS A 87 17.44 6.75 5.53
N ARG A 88 18.14 6.59 6.65
CA ARG A 88 19.54 6.15 6.68
C ARG A 88 19.70 4.65 6.71
N LYS A 89 18.61 3.90 6.86
CA LYS A 89 18.61 2.44 6.85
C LYS A 89 18.10 1.93 5.51
N SER A 90 18.48 0.73 5.14
CA SER A 90 17.86 0.07 4.00
C SER A 90 16.45 -0.37 4.41
N ILE A 91 15.53 -0.30 3.47
CA ILE A 91 14.16 -0.75 3.73
C ILE A 91 14.13 -2.26 4.01
N GLU A 92 15.05 -3.02 3.42
CA GLU A 92 15.17 -4.46 3.65
C GLU A 92 15.54 -4.78 5.10
N SER A 93 16.30 -3.90 5.75
CA SER A 93 16.65 -4.11 7.16
C SER A 93 15.46 -3.93 8.09
N ILE A 94 14.45 -3.17 7.65
CA ILE A 94 13.22 -2.92 8.43
C ILE A 94 12.17 -3.97 8.13
N LEU A 95 11.92 -4.25 6.85
CA LEU A 95 10.80 -5.08 6.41
C LEU A 95 11.18 -6.49 5.95
N GLY A 96 12.45 -6.73 5.62
CA GLY A 96 12.87 -7.91 4.90
C GLY A 96 12.73 -7.73 3.40
N ASP A 97 13.40 -8.57 2.62
CA ASP A 97 13.47 -8.42 1.17
C ASP A 97 12.10 -8.51 0.49
N LEU A 98 11.31 -9.49 0.88
CA LEU A 98 10.02 -9.75 0.25
C LEU A 98 9.04 -8.61 0.51
N ASP A 99 8.93 -8.20 1.77
CA ASP A 99 8.00 -7.12 2.15
C ASP A 99 8.48 -5.76 1.65
N ALA A 100 9.79 -5.56 1.48
CA ALA A 100 10.31 -4.35 0.86
C ALA A 100 9.79 -4.21 -0.58
N ARG A 101 9.75 -5.31 -1.35
CA ARG A 101 9.19 -5.30 -2.70
C ARG A 101 7.70 -4.99 -2.69
N LYS A 102 6.97 -5.51 -1.72
CA LYS A 102 5.54 -5.22 -1.54
C LYS A 102 5.33 -3.74 -1.25
N LEU A 103 6.19 -3.14 -0.43
CA LEU A 103 6.12 -1.71 -0.17
C LEU A 103 6.29 -0.90 -1.45
N ARG A 104 7.26 -1.26 -2.28
CA ARG A 104 7.48 -0.58 -3.56
C ARG A 104 6.24 -0.65 -4.44
N SER A 105 5.62 -1.82 -4.52
CA SER A 105 4.38 -2.00 -5.28
C SER A 105 3.25 -1.15 -4.73
N SER A 106 3.09 -1.13 -3.41
CA SER A 106 2.04 -0.35 -2.74
C SER A 106 2.22 1.15 -2.96
N MET A 107 3.43 1.65 -2.78
CA MET A 107 3.72 3.08 -2.97
C MET A 107 3.53 3.49 -4.43
N THR A 108 3.91 2.63 -5.36
CA THR A 108 3.67 2.85 -6.79
C THR A 108 2.16 2.98 -7.06
N LEU A 109 1.36 2.06 -6.52
CA LEU A 109 -0.08 2.07 -6.69
C LEU A 109 -0.70 3.39 -6.20
N PHE A 110 -0.46 3.74 -4.96
CA PHE A 110 -1.10 4.92 -4.37
C PHE A 110 -0.56 6.23 -4.95
N ALA A 111 0.68 6.25 -5.41
CA ALA A 111 1.23 7.43 -6.07
C ALA A 111 0.51 7.74 -7.40
N GLN A 112 -0.14 6.77 -8.02
CA GLN A 112 -0.88 6.97 -9.27
C GLN A 112 -2.25 7.61 -9.06
N VAL A 113 -2.75 7.66 -7.84
CA VAL A 113 -4.06 8.26 -7.54
C VAL A 113 -3.96 9.77 -7.71
N GLU A 114 -4.96 10.36 -8.37
CA GLU A 114 -5.00 11.80 -8.56
C GLU A 114 -5.04 12.54 -7.23
N ASN A 115 -4.20 13.54 -7.06
CA ASN A 115 -4.08 14.34 -5.84
C ASN A 115 -3.62 13.55 -4.61
N ALA A 116 -2.92 12.43 -4.83
CA ALA A 116 -2.39 11.63 -3.73
C ALA A 116 -1.37 12.44 -2.90
N ASP A 117 -1.28 12.11 -1.62
CA ASP A 117 -0.29 12.72 -0.75
C ASP A 117 1.12 12.47 -1.31
N PRO A 118 2.02 13.48 -1.27
CA PRO A 118 3.38 13.30 -1.76
C PRO A 118 4.18 12.21 -1.05
N VAL A 119 3.74 11.76 0.12
CA VAL A 119 4.50 10.78 0.92
C VAL A 119 4.79 9.49 0.14
N PHE A 120 3.87 9.05 -0.70
CA PHE A 120 4.08 7.80 -1.45
C PHE A 120 5.25 7.91 -2.41
N ARG A 121 5.34 9.03 -3.11
CA ARG A 121 6.47 9.33 -3.98
C ARG A 121 7.76 9.53 -3.20
N GLU A 122 7.67 10.15 -2.03
CA GLU A 122 8.82 10.35 -1.17
C GLU A 122 9.42 9.02 -0.69
N VAL A 123 8.56 8.05 -0.35
CA VAL A 123 9.03 6.70 0.03
C VAL A 123 9.75 6.04 -1.14
N LEU A 124 9.19 6.14 -2.35
CA LEU A 124 9.85 5.61 -3.55
C LEU A 124 11.22 6.25 -3.76
N ASN A 125 11.29 7.56 -3.64
CA ASN A 125 12.55 8.29 -3.83
C ASN A 125 13.58 7.92 -2.76
N THR A 126 13.15 7.79 -1.53
CA THR A 126 14.05 7.55 -0.40
C THR A 126 14.61 6.14 -0.38
N PHE A 127 13.78 5.13 -0.61
CA PHE A 127 14.18 3.73 -0.42
C PHE A 127 14.39 2.96 -1.71
N PHE A 128 13.93 3.47 -2.84
CA PHE A 128 13.93 2.74 -4.11
C PHE A 128 14.52 3.56 -5.27
N ALA A 129 15.24 4.63 -4.96
CA ALA A 129 15.85 5.51 -5.96
C ALA A 129 14.83 6.07 -6.97
N GLY A 130 13.58 6.24 -6.54
CA GLY A 130 12.51 6.74 -7.38
C GLY A 130 11.93 5.72 -8.35
N GLU A 131 12.38 4.47 -8.29
CA GLU A 131 11.93 3.43 -9.22
C GLU A 131 10.57 2.89 -8.83
N GLU A 132 9.62 3.03 -9.75
CA GLU A 132 8.28 2.47 -9.59
C GLU A 132 8.29 0.97 -9.90
N ASP A 133 7.29 0.25 -9.36
CA ASP A 133 7.09 -1.14 -9.71
C ASP A 133 6.38 -1.24 -11.06
N MET A 134 7.11 -1.70 -12.07
CA MET A 134 6.59 -1.75 -13.44
C MET A 134 5.43 -2.72 -13.60
N GLN A 135 5.41 -3.79 -12.82
CA GLN A 135 4.33 -4.75 -12.86
C GLN A 135 3.02 -4.14 -12.38
N THR A 136 3.08 -3.32 -11.33
CA THR A 136 1.93 -2.56 -10.84
C THR A 136 1.39 -1.63 -11.93
N LEU A 137 2.26 -0.88 -12.58
CA LEU A 137 1.86 0.03 -13.66
C LEU A 137 1.23 -0.72 -14.82
N SER A 138 1.79 -1.87 -15.17
CA SER A 138 1.24 -2.71 -16.23
C SER A 138 -0.17 -3.20 -15.92
N LEU A 139 -0.40 -3.64 -14.68
CA LEU A 139 -1.72 -4.09 -14.24
C LEU A 139 -2.74 -2.96 -14.24
N LEU A 140 -2.34 -1.76 -13.83
CA LEU A 140 -3.21 -0.59 -13.86
C LEU A 140 -3.58 -0.21 -15.29
N ASN A 141 -2.63 -0.23 -16.21
CA ASN A 141 -2.87 0.08 -17.61
C ASN A 141 -3.82 -0.93 -18.26
N SER A 142 -3.66 -2.22 -17.96
CA SER A 142 -4.56 -3.26 -18.45
C SER A 142 -6.00 -3.02 -18.02
N SER A 143 -6.21 -2.65 -16.75
CA SER A 143 -7.54 -2.32 -16.24
C SER A 143 -8.12 -1.10 -16.94
N SER A 144 -7.31 -0.06 -17.16
CA SER A 144 -7.73 1.16 -17.85
C SER A 144 -8.13 0.86 -19.31
N VAL A 145 -7.37 0.03 -20.00
CA VAL A 145 -7.68 -0.38 -21.37
C VAL A 145 -9.00 -1.13 -21.42
N LYS A 146 -9.22 -2.05 -20.50
CA LYS A 146 -10.48 -2.79 -20.43
C LYS A 146 -11.67 -1.86 -20.21
N LEU A 147 -11.53 -0.87 -19.34
CA LEU A 147 -12.59 0.09 -19.08
C LEU A 147 -12.86 0.96 -20.31
N ALA A 148 -11.83 1.34 -21.04
CA ALA A 148 -11.97 2.17 -22.23
C ALA A 148 -12.70 1.41 -23.35
N VAL A 149 -12.53 0.10 -23.44
CA VAL A 149 -13.15 -0.74 -24.46
C VAL A 149 -14.61 -1.04 -24.11
N ALA A 150 -14.90 -1.16 -22.85
CA ALA A 150 -16.25 -1.45 -22.38
C ALA A 150 -17.20 -0.27 -22.58
#